data_e0e08f2b6d366b5785dd77a423a90126
#
_entry.id   e0e08f2b6d366b5785dd77a423a90126
#
_cell.length_a   1.000
_cell.length_b   1.000
_cell.length_c   1.000
_cell.angle_alpha   90.00
_cell.angle_beta   90.00
_cell.angle_gamma   90.00
#
_symmetry.space_group_name_H-M   'P 1'
#
loop_
_entity.id
_entity.type
_entity.pdbx_description
1 polymer ?
#
loop_
_entity_poly.entity_id
_entity_poly.type
_entity_poly.pdbx_seq_one_letter_code
_entity_poly.pdbx_strand_id
1 'polypeptide(L)'
;MANRREIHDRVLNASTTEELAKAYNEWADNYDQDLIDEMGYVAPLIATQLFSDNVEDRSTDILDAGCGTGLVGEHLRRHGYKNIEGLDYSRAMLEKAGQKQIYRKLTQGDLTGSLDIASNTFDAVISVGTFTCGHVGPEAFDELLRIVKPGGHICFTVRDQAWEEDSYLDKIGALQRNGAWTMLAESTAEYIKSDGSNCRICLYQVSS
;
A
#
# COMPACT_ATOMS: atom_id res chain seq x y z
N MET A 1 -10.26 25.42 10.92
CA MET A 1 -9.83 24.03 10.71
C MET A 1 -10.80 23.41 9.72
N ALA A 2 -10.31 22.85 8.61
CA ALA A 2 -11.18 22.16 7.65
C ALA A 2 -11.90 21.00 8.37
N ASN A 3 -13.18 20.81 8.05
CA ASN A 3 -13.95 19.71 8.58
C ASN A 3 -13.31 18.39 8.08
N ARG A 4 -13.18 17.36 8.91
CA ARG A 4 -12.57 16.07 8.60
C ARG A 4 -13.12 15.43 7.31
N ARG A 5 -14.44 15.55 7.09
CA ARG A 5 -15.07 15.11 5.83
C ARG A 5 -14.57 15.91 4.61
N GLU A 6 -14.33 17.20 4.76
CA GLU A 6 -13.80 18.03 3.67
C GLU A 6 -12.39 17.62 3.25
N ILE A 7 -11.53 17.19 4.20
CA ILE A 7 -10.19 16.70 3.87
C ILE A 7 -10.26 15.36 3.16
N HIS A 8 -11.09 14.43 3.64
CA HIS A 8 -11.30 13.13 2.98
C HIS A 8 -11.87 13.30 1.57
N ASP A 9 -12.87 14.19 1.40
CA ASP A 9 -13.44 14.50 0.09
C ASP A 9 -12.37 15.11 -0.84
N ARG A 10 -11.46 15.92 -0.34
CA ARG A 10 -10.34 16.47 -1.12
C ARG A 10 -9.33 15.39 -1.54
N VAL A 11 -9.08 14.41 -0.71
CA VAL A 11 -8.24 13.24 -1.07
C VAL A 11 -8.88 12.44 -2.19
N LEU A 12 -10.18 12.16 -2.09
CA LEU A 12 -10.91 11.39 -3.10
C LEU A 12 -11.09 12.12 -4.44
N ASN A 13 -11.11 13.47 -4.43
CA ASN A 13 -11.34 14.29 -5.61
C ASN A 13 -10.08 15.03 -6.11
N ALA A 14 -8.90 14.69 -5.58
CA ALA A 14 -7.65 15.28 -6.03
C ALA A 14 -7.40 14.91 -7.50
N SER A 15 -7.13 15.93 -8.34
CA SER A 15 -6.91 15.77 -9.78
C SER A 15 -5.42 15.64 -10.12
N THR A 16 -4.55 15.97 -9.17
CA THR A 16 -3.09 15.91 -9.34
C THR A 16 -2.42 15.32 -8.10
N THR A 17 -1.25 14.73 -8.29
CA THR A 17 -0.41 14.21 -7.20
C THR A 17 -0.06 15.30 -6.17
N GLU A 18 0.10 16.54 -6.61
CA GLU A 18 0.40 17.69 -5.72
C GLU A 18 -0.79 18.06 -4.84
N GLU A 19 -2.00 18.08 -5.40
CA GLU A 19 -3.24 18.33 -4.63
C GLU A 19 -3.47 17.22 -3.60
N LEU A 20 -3.25 15.99 -4.01
CA LEU A 20 -3.33 14.81 -3.16
C LEU A 20 -2.34 14.90 -1.99
N ALA A 21 -1.07 15.17 -2.28
CA ALA A 21 -0.04 15.32 -1.25
C ALA A 21 -0.35 16.45 -0.27
N LYS A 22 -0.88 17.57 -0.77
CA LYS A 22 -1.30 18.68 0.08
C LYS A 22 -2.42 18.28 1.04
N ALA A 23 -3.41 17.55 0.55
CA ALA A 23 -4.51 17.04 1.39
C ALA A 23 -3.99 16.08 2.47
N TYR A 24 -3.12 15.13 2.10
CA TYR A 24 -2.48 14.23 3.06
C TYR A 24 -1.58 14.95 4.07
N ASN A 25 -0.82 15.97 3.65
CA ASN A 25 0.00 16.77 4.57
C ASN A 25 -0.85 17.50 5.61
N GLU A 26 -2.01 18.00 5.22
CA GLU A 26 -2.94 18.68 6.16
C GLU A 26 -3.64 17.68 7.08
N TRP A 27 -3.82 16.43 6.62
CA TRP A 27 -4.53 15.39 7.38
C TRP A 27 -3.62 14.58 8.32
N ALA A 28 -2.32 14.56 8.08
CA ALA A 28 -1.36 13.67 8.73
C ALA A 28 -1.45 13.63 10.26
N ASP A 29 -1.77 14.78 10.91
CA ASP A 29 -1.85 14.88 12.38
C ASP A 29 -3.00 14.07 12.99
N ASN A 30 -4.10 13.91 12.27
CA ASN A 30 -5.31 13.23 12.74
C ASN A 30 -5.60 11.94 11.93
N TYR A 31 -4.77 11.63 10.95
CA TYR A 31 -5.02 10.58 9.96
C TYR A 31 -5.36 9.22 10.60
N ASP A 32 -4.52 8.73 11.50
CA ASP A 32 -4.73 7.44 12.13
C ASP A 32 -6.00 7.40 12.97
N GLN A 33 -6.25 8.46 13.76
CA GLN A 33 -7.44 8.54 14.60
C GLN A 33 -8.71 8.58 13.75
N ASP A 34 -8.73 9.42 12.72
CA ASP A 34 -9.89 9.57 11.84
C ASP A 34 -10.17 8.27 11.07
N LEU A 35 -9.15 7.61 10.52
CA LEU A 35 -9.31 6.37 9.76
C LEU A 35 -9.70 5.18 10.65
N ILE A 36 -9.04 4.99 11.79
CA ILE A 36 -9.25 3.80 12.63
C ILE A 36 -10.52 3.96 13.45
N ASP A 37 -10.64 5.05 14.21
CA ASP A 37 -11.67 5.19 15.24
C ASP A 37 -13.01 5.65 14.65
N GLU A 38 -12.99 6.52 13.62
CA GLU A 38 -14.22 7.10 13.06
C GLU A 38 -14.67 6.40 11.77
N MET A 39 -13.73 6.03 10.90
CA MET A 39 -14.05 5.45 9.60
C MET A 39 -13.99 3.91 9.59
N GLY A 40 -13.33 3.30 10.56
CA GLY A 40 -13.21 1.85 10.68
C GLY A 40 -12.37 1.23 9.55
N TYR A 41 -11.22 1.83 9.24
CA TYR A 41 -10.29 1.35 8.21
C TYR A 41 -9.63 0.04 8.65
N VAL A 42 -9.99 -1.05 8.01
CA VAL A 42 -9.55 -2.41 8.40
C VAL A 42 -8.58 -3.07 7.40
N ALA A 43 -8.40 -2.49 6.23
CA ALA A 43 -7.57 -3.08 5.18
C ALA A 43 -6.12 -3.38 5.62
N PRO A 44 -5.40 -2.51 6.40
CA PRO A 44 -4.06 -2.84 6.88
C PRO A 44 -4.01 -4.11 7.74
N LEU A 45 -4.98 -4.29 8.63
CA LEU A 45 -5.06 -5.48 9.48
C LEU A 45 -5.25 -6.75 8.64
N ILE A 46 -6.21 -6.74 7.70
CA ILE A 46 -6.56 -7.93 6.92
C ILE A 46 -5.45 -8.25 5.91
N ALA A 47 -4.89 -7.24 5.25
CA ALA A 47 -3.81 -7.45 4.30
C ALA A 47 -2.54 -8.01 4.95
N THR A 48 -2.16 -7.50 6.13
CA THR A 48 -1.00 -8.01 6.86
C THR A 48 -1.24 -9.40 7.46
N GLN A 49 -2.48 -9.73 7.81
CA GLN A 49 -2.84 -11.10 8.22
C GLN A 49 -2.68 -12.06 7.03
N LEU A 50 -3.29 -11.75 5.86
CA LEU A 50 -3.15 -12.57 4.66
C LEU A 50 -1.68 -12.74 4.26
N PHE A 51 -0.88 -11.67 4.33
CA PHE A 51 0.55 -11.71 4.07
C PHE A 51 1.26 -12.65 5.05
N SER A 52 1.01 -12.51 6.36
CA SER A 52 1.71 -13.28 7.39
C SER A 52 1.35 -14.77 7.40
N ASP A 53 0.16 -15.12 6.93
CA ASP A 53 -0.29 -16.51 6.81
C ASP A 53 0.40 -17.25 5.65
N ASN A 54 0.96 -16.52 4.69
CA ASN A 54 1.60 -17.08 3.49
C ASN A 54 3.12 -16.84 3.45
N VAL A 55 3.67 -15.92 4.23
CA VAL A 55 5.10 -15.59 4.30
C VAL A 55 5.61 -15.84 5.71
N GLU A 56 6.06 -17.07 5.98
CA GLU A 56 6.43 -17.52 7.32
C GLU A 56 7.78 -16.97 7.82
N ASP A 57 8.71 -16.66 6.90
CA ASP A 57 10.03 -16.13 7.29
C ASP A 57 9.93 -14.70 7.82
N ARG A 58 10.11 -14.54 9.11
CA ARG A 58 10.06 -13.23 9.78
C ARG A 58 11.33 -12.38 9.59
N SER A 59 12.34 -12.92 8.92
CA SER A 59 13.55 -12.19 8.50
C SER A 59 13.41 -11.53 7.12
N THR A 60 12.30 -11.75 6.41
CA THR A 60 11.97 -11.15 5.11
C THR A 60 12.22 -9.65 5.09
N ASP A 61 12.97 -9.17 4.09
CA ASP A 61 13.19 -7.75 3.82
C ASP A 61 11.97 -7.19 3.07
N ILE A 62 11.20 -6.33 3.73
CA ILE A 62 9.88 -5.85 3.25
C ILE A 62 9.95 -4.36 2.94
N LEU A 63 9.44 -3.96 1.77
CA LEU A 63 9.07 -2.57 1.48
C LEU A 63 7.57 -2.39 1.70
N ASP A 64 7.20 -1.47 2.57
CA ASP A 64 5.84 -0.93 2.71
C ASP A 64 5.71 0.27 1.75
N ALA A 65 5.11 0.02 0.58
CA ALA A 65 5.03 0.96 -0.53
C ALA A 65 3.74 1.77 -0.46
N GLY A 66 3.85 3.08 -0.24
CA GLY A 66 2.74 3.94 0.15
C GLY A 66 2.44 3.78 1.64
N CYS A 67 3.49 3.81 2.47
CA CYS A 67 3.40 3.46 3.89
C CYS A 67 2.57 4.44 4.74
N GLY A 68 2.28 5.64 4.23
CA GLY A 68 1.53 6.67 4.94
C GLY A 68 2.13 6.95 6.31
N THR A 69 1.30 6.95 7.33
CA THR A 69 1.69 7.12 8.74
C THR A 69 2.27 5.86 9.38
N GLY A 70 2.31 4.73 8.65
CA GLY A 70 2.90 3.47 9.10
C GLY A 70 1.95 2.47 9.73
N LEU A 71 0.66 2.50 9.43
CA LEU A 71 -0.32 1.53 9.97
C LEU A 71 0.00 0.09 9.56
N VAL A 72 0.38 -0.14 8.30
CA VAL A 72 0.80 -1.46 7.80
C VAL A 72 2.05 -1.94 8.51
N GLY A 73 3.04 -1.06 8.65
CA GLY A 73 4.28 -1.37 9.38
C GLY A 73 4.03 -1.80 10.84
N GLU A 74 3.08 -1.16 11.55
CA GLU A 74 2.70 -1.56 12.92
C GLU A 74 2.16 -2.98 12.96
N HIS A 75 1.29 -3.34 12.03
CA HIS A 75 0.73 -4.70 11.94
C HIS A 75 1.82 -5.71 11.56
N LEU A 76 2.70 -5.42 10.61
CA LEU A 76 3.84 -6.28 10.26
C LEU A 76 4.75 -6.52 11.48
N ARG A 77 5.04 -5.48 12.27
CA ARG A 77 5.81 -5.62 13.52
C ARG A 77 5.12 -6.53 14.53
N ARG A 78 3.79 -6.42 14.68
CA ARG A 78 3.01 -7.30 15.56
C ARG A 78 3.06 -8.77 15.09
N HIS A 79 3.14 -9.01 13.78
CA HIS A 79 3.36 -10.34 13.19
C HIS A 79 4.82 -10.82 13.29
N GLY A 80 5.74 -10.02 13.84
CA GLY A 80 7.13 -10.39 14.12
C GLY A 80 8.14 -10.02 13.03
N TYR A 81 7.74 -9.37 11.94
CA TYR A 81 8.68 -8.87 10.92
C TYR A 81 9.49 -7.71 11.49
N LYS A 82 10.80 -7.70 11.20
CA LYS A 82 11.73 -6.70 11.74
C LYS A 82 12.41 -5.86 10.67
N ASN A 83 12.51 -6.40 9.47
CA ASN A 83 13.21 -5.79 8.36
C ASN A 83 12.23 -5.06 7.45
N ILE A 84 11.72 -3.91 7.90
CA ILE A 84 10.71 -3.15 7.18
C ILE A 84 11.31 -1.80 6.80
N GLU A 85 11.22 -1.45 5.52
CA GLU A 85 11.45 -0.10 5.00
C GLU A 85 10.13 0.50 4.52
N GLY A 86 9.99 1.82 4.61
CA GLY A 86 8.79 2.51 4.17
C GLY A 86 9.10 3.49 3.05
N LEU A 87 8.19 3.58 2.08
CA LEU A 87 8.23 4.55 1.00
C LEU A 87 6.87 5.24 0.91
N ASP A 88 6.88 6.57 0.83
CA ASP A 88 5.67 7.37 0.61
C ASP A 88 6.00 8.65 -0.17
N TYR A 89 5.03 9.17 -0.88
CA TYR A 89 5.15 10.46 -1.57
C TYR A 89 5.10 11.65 -0.61
N SER A 90 4.29 11.57 0.43
CA SER A 90 4.06 12.63 1.40
C SER A 90 5.14 12.66 2.50
N ARG A 91 5.89 13.75 2.54
CA ARG A 91 6.89 13.95 3.60
C ARG A 91 6.26 14.01 5.00
N ALA A 92 5.09 14.63 5.14
CA ALA A 92 4.41 14.70 6.44
C ALA A 92 3.96 13.33 6.93
N MET A 93 3.52 12.44 6.03
CA MET A 93 3.22 11.05 6.36
C MET A 93 4.47 10.31 6.83
N LEU A 94 5.60 10.46 6.13
CA LEU A 94 6.88 9.86 6.53
C LEU A 94 7.37 10.36 7.88
N GLU A 95 7.17 11.64 8.21
CA GLU A 95 7.48 12.21 9.53
C GLU A 95 6.66 11.53 10.63
N LYS A 96 5.36 11.25 10.39
CA LYS A 96 4.52 10.50 11.33
C LYS A 96 4.95 9.03 11.45
N ALA A 97 5.21 8.37 10.32
CA ALA A 97 5.75 7.01 10.32
C ALA A 97 7.06 6.90 11.10
N GLY A 98 7.94 7.91 10.97
CA GLY A 98 9.21 7.97 11.70
C GLY A 98 9.05 8.03 13.22
N GLN A 99 8.01 8.69 13.72
CA GLN A 99 7.72 8.78 15.16
C GLN A 99 7.40 7.41 15.77
N LYS A 100 6.88 6.47 14.97
CA LYS A 100 6.55 5.11 15.41
C LYS A 100 7.76 4.19 15.59
N GLN A 101 8.92 4.56 15.05
CA GLN A 101 10.19 3.82 15.15
C GLN A 101 10.09 2.35 14.67
N ILE A 102 9.31 2.12 13.63
CA ILE A 102 9.03 0.80 13.06
C ILE A 102 10.02 0.47 11.94
N TYR A 103 10.24 1.43 11.06
CA TYR A 103 10.98 1.27 9.83
C TYR A 103 12.48 1.42 10.04
N ARG A 104 13.28 0.58 9.38
CA ARG A 104 14.75 0.73 9.32
C ARG A 104 15.15 1.96 8.49
N LYS A 105 14.37 2.25 7.47
CA LYS A 105 14.56 3.38 6.56
C LYS A 105 13.21 3.89 6.08
N LEU A 106 13.09 5.19 5.95
CA LEU A 106 11.96 5.86 5.31
C LEU A 106 12.47 6.67 4.12
N THR A 107 11.86 6.49 2.97
CA THR A 107 12.27 7.11 1.71
C THR A 107 11.09 7.83 1.08
N GLN A 108 11.30 9.07 0.67
CA GLN A 108 10.31 9.75 -0.15
C GLN A 108 10.43 9.25 -1.59
N GLY A 109 9.31 8.82 -2.18
CA GLY A 109 9.28 8.32 -3.55
C GLY A 109 7.89 8.34 -4.14
N ASP A 110 7.83 8.40 -5.47
CA ASP A 110 6.60 8.43 -6.24
C ASP A 110 6.41 7.09 -6.95
N LEU A 111 5.36 6.36 -6.57
CA LEU A 111 5.01 5.06 -7.16
C LEU A 111 4.45 5.17 -8.59
N THR A 112 4.14 6.37 -9.06
CA THR A 112 3.74 6.59 -10.47
C THR A 112 4.93 6.68 -11.42
N GLY A 113 6.15 6.71 -10.89
CA GLY A 113 7.40 6.81 -11.64
C GLY A 113 8.40 5.71 -11.30
N SER A 114 9.61 5.85 -11.84
CA SER A 114 10.72 4.96 -11.50
C SER A 114 11.30 5.30 -10.13
N LEU A 115 11.51 4.29 -9.31
CA LEU A 115 12.07 4.44 -7.96
C LEU A 115 13.61 4.36 -7.99
N ASP A 116 14.27 5.17 -7.18
CA ASP A 116 15.73 5.06 -6.93
C ASP A 116 16.04 3.88 -5.99
N ILE A 117 15.61 2.70 -6.43
CA ILE A 117 15.81 1.41 -5.76
C ILE A 117 16.34 0.43 -6.81
N ALA A 118 17.40 -0.28 -6.48
CA ALA A 118 17.97 -1.29 -7.39
C ALA A 118 16.98 -2.44 -7.65
N SER A 119 17.09 -3.09 -8.81
CA SER A 119 16.30 -4.30 -9.10
C SER A 119 16.63 -5.40 -8.09
N ASN A 120 15.63 -6.24 -7.79
CA ASN A 120 15.79 -7.40 -6.90
C ASN A 120 16.33 -7.04 -5.50
N THR A 121 15.85 -5.96 -4.91
CA THR A 121 16.30 -5.47 -3.60
C THR A 121 15.54 -6.14 -2.46
N PHE A 122 14.23 -6.23 -2.55
CA PHE A 122 13.37 -6.70 -1.46
C PHE A 122 12.91 -8.15 -1.67
N ASP A 123 12.72 -8.87 -0.56
CA ASP A 123 12.09 -10.19 -0.58
C ASP A 123 10.57 -10.06 -0.74
N ALA A 124 10.01 -8.95 -0.27
CA ALA A 124 8.58 -8.67 -0.45
C ALA A 124 8.28 -7.18 -0.52
N VAL A 125 7.18 -6.86 -1.19
CA VAL A 125 6.51 -5.56 -1.16
C VAL A 125 5.10 -5.75 -0.62
N ILE A 126 4.67 -4.85 0.26
CA ILE A 126 3.27 -4.71 0.65
C ILE A 126 2.81 -3.29 0.35
N SER A 127 1.61 -3.12 -0.22
CA SER A 127 1.05 -1.81 -0.59
C SER A 127 -0.44 -1.79 -0.30
N VAL A 128 -0.86 -1.06 0.72
CA VAL A 128 -2.24 -1.03 1.20
C VAL A 128 -2.78 0.38 1.19
N GLY A 129 -3.94 0.57 0.55
CA GLY A 129 -4.55 1.89 0.47
C GLY A 129 -3.98 2.82 -0.60
N THR A 130 -3.09 2.30 -1.44
CA THR A 130 -2.38 3.06 -2.48
C THR A 130 -3.09 2.99 -3.82
N PHE A 131 -3.57 1.81 -4.21
CA PHE A 131 -4.27 1.57 -5.47
C PHE A 131 -5.76 1.90 -5.32
N THR A 132 -6.05 3.18 -5.48
CA THR A 132 -7.40 3.77 -5.42
C THR A 132 -7.58 4.70 -6.61
N CYS A 133 -8.84 5.03 -6.96
CA CYS A 133 -9.10 5.90 -8.11
C CYS A 133 -8.33 7.23 -8.03
N GLY A 134 -7.67 7.58 -9.14
CA GLY A 134 -6.97 8.85 -9.30
C GLY A 134 -5.62 8.99 -8.59
N HIS A 135 -5.11 7.95 -7.94
CA HIS A 135 -3.83 8.01 -7.22
C HIS A 135 -2.70 7.31 -7.98
N VAL A 136 -2.47 6.04 -7.71
CA VAL A 136 -1.43 5.23 -8.36
C VAL A 136 -2.11 4.22 -9.26
N GLY A 137 -1.76 4.22 -10.53
CA GLY A 137 -2.34 3.31 -11.53
C GLY A 137 -1.69 1.92 -11.53
N PRO A 138 -2.25 1.00 -12.34
CA PRO A 138 -1.75 -0.37 -12.43
C PRO A 138 -0.35 -0.50 -13.05
N GLU A 139 0.16 0.55 -13.71
CA GLU A 139 1.52 0.60 -14.27
C GLU A 139 2.59 0.47 -13.18
N ALA A 140 2.29 0.88 -11.95
CA ALA A 140 3.19 0.76 -10.82
C ALA A 140 3.61 -0.70 -10.53
N PHE A 141 2.81 -1.69 -10.94
CA PHE A 141 3.17 -3.10 -10.77
C PHE A 141 4.46 -3.49 -11.52
N ASP A 142 4.80 -2.83 -12.64
CA ASP A 142 6.05 -3.10 -13.35
C ASP A 142 7.27 -2.73 -12.47
N GLU A 143 7.15 -1.60 -11.77
CA GLU A 143 8.21 -1.13 -10.87
C GLU A 143 8.29 -1.98 -9.60
N LEU A 144 7.16 -2.37 -9.02
CA LEU A 144 7.13 -3.30 -7.88
C LEU A 144 7.75 -4.65 -8.23
N LEU A 145 7.44 -5.19 -9.42
CA LEU A 145 8.06 -6.42 -9.93
C LEU A 145 9.57 -6.27 -10.09
N ARG A 146 10.04 -5.11 -10.57
CA ARG A 146 11.47 -4.84 -10.77
C ARG A 146 12.26 -4.87 -9.47
N ILE A 147 11.71 -4.30 -8.40
CA ILE A 147 12.42 -4.16 -7.11
C ILE A 147 12.31 -5.40 -6.23
N VAL A 148 11.37 -6.30 -6.50
CA VAL A 148 11.23 -7.57 -5.77
C VAL A 148 12.11 -8.63 -6.38
N LYS A 149 12.76 -9.44 -5.53
CA LYS A 149 13.59 -10.57 -5.95
C LYS A 149 12.77 -11.67 -6.63
N PRO A 150 13.33 -12.42 -7.56
CA PRO A 150 12.72 -13.66 -8.06
C PRO A 150 12.33 -14.58 -6.88
N GLY A 151 11.11 -15.13 -6.93
CA GLY A 151 10.53 -15.90 -5.83
C GLY A 151 9.98 -15.10 -4.67
N GLY A 152 10.17 -13.77 -4.67
CA GLY A 152 9.64 -12.87 -3.64
C GLY A 152 8.14 -12.61 -3.77
N HIS A 153 7.59 -11.77 -2.90
CA HIS A 153 6.15 -11.61 -2.75
C HIS A 153 5.69 -10.17 -2.97
N ILE A 154 4.52 -10.00 -3.58
CA ILE A 154 3.85 -8.70 -3.69
C ILE A 154 2.44 -8.84 -3.14
N CYS A 155 2.16 -8.15 -2.03
CA CYS A 155 0.83 -8.05 -1.42
C CYS A 155 0.27 -6.64 -1.63
N PHE A 156 -0.96 -6.53 -2.10
CA PHE A 156 -1.56 -5.22 -2.30
C PHE A 156 -3.07 -5.23 -2.13
N THR A 157 -3.63 -4.05 -1.92
CA THR A 157 -5.09 -3.84 -1.96
C THR A 157 -5.45 -2.95 -3.13
N VAL A 158 -6.56 -3.28 -3.81
CA VAL A 158 -7.20 -2.42 -4.80
C VAL A 158 -8.63 -2.18 -4.37
N ARG A 159 -9.06 -0.93 -4.29
CA ARG A 159 -10.44 -0.56 -3.97
C ARG A 159 -11.37 -1.02 -5.12
N ASP A 160 -12.56 -1.56 -4.80
CA ASP A 160 -13.46 -2.15 -5.82
C ASP A 160 -13.76 -1.19 -6.96
N GLN A 161 -13.98 0.09 -6.67
CA GLN A 161 -14.20 1.10 -7.71
C GLN A 161 -13.00 1.21 -8.67
N ALA A 162 -11.77 1.30 -8.16
CA ALA A 162 -10.57 1.35 -8.99
C ALA A 162 -10.37 0.05 -9.79
N TRP A 163 -10.71 -1.09 -9.19
CA TRP A 163 -10.65 -2.39 -9.86
C TRP A 163 -11.50 -2.44 -11.12
N GLU A 164 -12.69 -1.81 -11.08
CA GLU A 164 -13.63 -1.79 -12.21
C GLU A 164 -13.30 -0.70 -13.25
N GLU A 165 -12.80 0.47 -12.80
CA GLU A 165 -12.63 1.65 -13.65
C GLU A 165 -11.21 1.80 -14.24
N ASP A 166 -10.16 1.35 -13.55
CA ASP A 166 -8.76 1.72 -13.81
C ASP A 166 -7.89 0.61 -14.44
N SER A 167 -8.50 -0.35 -15.14
CA SER A 167 -7.77 -1.42 -15.87
C SER A 167 -6.85 -2.31 -15.01
N TYR A 168 -7.03 -2.35 -13.69
CA TYR A 168 -6.24 -3.23 -12.81
C TYR A 168 -6.38 -4.70 -13.19
N LEU A 169 -7.61 -5.15 -13.49
CA LEU A 169 -7.88 -6.53 -13.88
C LEU A 169 -7.10 -6.92 -15.14
N ASP A 170 -7.05 -6.04 -16.13
CA ASP A 170 -6.32 -6.28 -17.39
C ASP A 170 -4.82 -6.38 -17.16
N LYS A 171 -4.25 -5.45 -16.38
CA LYS A 171 -2.80 -5.44 -16.08
C LYS A 171 -2.40 -6.65 -15.26
N ILE A 172 -3.11 -6.95 -14.18
CA ILE A 172 -2.85 -8.11 -13.31
C ILE A 172 -2.95 -9.41 -14.11
N GLY A 173 -4.01 -9.54 -14.93
CA GLY A 173 -4.20 -10.71 -15.81
C GLY A 173 -3.11 -10.82 -16.90
N ALA A 174 -2.64 -9.71 -17.45
CA ALA A 174 -1.54 -9.71 -18.40
C ALA A 174 -0.23 -10.18 -17.77
N LEU A 175 0.12 -9.67 -16.59
CA LEU A 175 1.31 -10.08 -15.84
C LEU A 175 1.27 -11.57 -15.46
N GLN A 176 0.11 -12.09 -15.09
CA GLN A 176 -0.06 -13.50 -14.81
C GLN A 176 0.07 -14.37 -16.06
N ARG A 177 -0.58 -13.98 -17.19
CA ARG A 177 -0.46 -14.71 -18.47
C ARG A 177 0.96 -14.73 -19.01
N ASN A 178 1.71 -13.65 -18.81
CA ASN A 178 3.12 -13.54 -19.23
C ASN A 178 4.10 -14.26 -18.28
N GLY A 179 3.59 -14.87 -17.20
CA GLY A 179 4.40 -15.58 -16.24
C GLY A 179 5.27 -14.68 -15.36
N ALA A 180 4.95 -13.38 -15.22
CA ALA A 180 5.71 -12.48 -14.35
C ALA A 180 5.49 -12.80 -12.87
N TRP A 181 4.30 -13.24 -12.52
CA TRP A 181 3.91 -13.65 -11.16
C TRP A 181 2.82 -14.72 -11.16
N THR A 182 2.63 -15.35 -10.00
CA THR A 182 1.58 -16.35 -9.76
C THR A 182 0.80 -15.93 -8.51
N MET A 183 -0.53 -15.97 -8.59
CA MET A 183 -1.40 -15.70 -7.43
C MET A 183 -1.25 -16.78 -6.37
N LEU A 184 -0.98 -16.40 -5.14
CA LEU A 184 -0.95 -17.29 -3.97
C LEU A 184 -2.24 -17.22 -3.17
N ALA A 185 -2.77 -16.01 -2.96
CA ALA A 185 -3.99 -15.80 -2.19
C ALA A 185 -4.73 -14.54 -2.67
N GLU A 186 -6.05 -14.58 -2.57
CA GLU A 186 -6.95 -13.45 -2.79
C GLU A 186 -8.04 -13.45 -1.73
N SER A 187 -8.43 -12.27 -1.28
CA SER A 187 -9.55 -12.05 -0.37
C SER A 187 -10.26 -10.76 -0.72
N THR A 188 -11.55 -10.70 -0.42
CA THR A 188 -12.32 -9.45 -0.45
C THR A 188 -12.64 -9.04 0.99
N ALA A 189 -12.46 -7.78 1.32
CA ALA A 189 -12.71 -7.27 2.65
C ALA A 189 -13.36 -5.89 2.61
N GLU A 190 -14.02 -5.51 3.71
CA GLU A 190 -14.38 -4.12 3.93
C GLU A 190 -13.10 -3.28 3.90
N TYR A 191 -13.14 -2.17 3.17
CA TYR A 191 -12.03 -1.22 3.12
C TYR A 191 -12.19 -0.17 4.22
N ILE A 192 -13.33 0.51 4.21
CA ILE A 192 -13.76 1.47 5.23
C ILE A 192 -15.20 1.11 5.64
N LYS A 193 -15.41 0.83 6.92
CA LYS A 193 -16.73 0.42 7.42
C LYS A 193 -17.78 1.51 7.32
N SER A 194 -17.40 2.76 7.56
CA SER A 194 -18.34 3.88 7.63
C SER A 194 -18.97 4.25 6.28
N ASP A 195 -18.30 3.96 5.15
CA ASP A 195 -18.79 4.23 3.81
C ASP A 195 -19.25 2.96 3.05
N GLY A 196 -19.06 1.78 3.67
CA GLY A 196 -19.43 0.49 3.08
C GLY A 196 -18.57 0.10 1.88
N SER A 197 -17.42 0.75 1.68
CA SER A 197 -16.52 0.42 0.58
C SER A 197 -15.76 -0.88 0.84
N ASN A 198 -15.49 -1.62 -0.25
CA ASN A 198 -14.72 -2.85 -0.22
C ASN A 198 -13.42 -2.71 -1.00
N CYS A 199 -12.52 -3.66 -0.77
CA CYS A 199 -11.29 -3.82 -1.55
C CYS A 199 -11.00 -5.29 -1.80
N ARG A 200 -10.25 -5.53 -2.86
CA ARG A 200 -9.56 -6.81 -3.08
C ARG A 200 -8.19 -6.75 -2.45
N ILE A 201 -7.82 -7.82 -1.79
CA ILE A 201 -6.51 -8.02 -1.19
C ILE A 201 -5.88 -9.19 -1.94
N CYS A 202 -4.76 -8.94 -2.60
CA CYS A 202 -4.11 -9.92 -3.45
C CYS A 202 -2.68 -10.17 -2.97
N LEU A 203 -2.25 -11.42 -2.99
CA LEU A 203 -0.87 -11.82 -2.76
C LEU A 203 -0.37 -12.64 -3.95
N TYR A 204 0.72 -12.19 -4.53
CA TYR A 204 1.40 -12.83 -5.66
C TYR A 204 2.83 -13.20 -5.30
N GLN A 205 3.32 -14.29 -5.90
CA GLN A 205 4.74 -14.64 -5.92
C GLN A 205 5.35 -14.25 -7.28
N VAL A 206 6.42 -13.48 -7.24
CA VAL A 206 7.22 -13.11 -8.43
C VAL A 206 7.89 -14.37 -8.98
N SER A 207 7.87 -14.55 -10.28
CA SER A 207 8.49 -15.71 -10.94
C SER A 207 10.01 -15.74 -10.75
N SER A 208 10.55 -16.96 -10.72
CA SER A 208 12.00 -17.21 -10.52
C SER A 208 12.78 -17.06 -11.80
#